data_ef5b8b4800152d69c19b4ad94141d0db
#
_entry.id   ef5b8b4800152d69c19b4ad94141d0db
#
_cell.length_a   1.000
_cell.length_b   1.000
_cell.length_c   1.000
_cell.angle_alpha   90.00
_cell.angle_beta   90.00
_cell.angle_gamma   90.00
#
_symmetry.space_group_name_H-M   'P 1'
#
loop_
_entity.id
_entity.type
_entity.pdbx_description
1 polymer ?
#
loop_
_entity_poly.entity_id
_entity_poly.type
_entity_poly.pdbx_seq_one_letter_code
_entity_poly.pdbx_strand_id
1 'polypeptide(L)'
;MSLRSNYFIICLLAIITVHSQTNSSIPHLEKQGTATRLVVNGKPFLLIAGELHNSTAGGFDYMRPVWKKMAAKNLNTVIATVSWELVEPEENKFDFRLVDSAIAGARKAGLKLVLIWFGTWKNGGSVYIPSWIKKDFIKYPRAKDETGRSLEIISTFSNAAMQADSKAFAMLMRHIKQVDGKEQTVIMMQVENEMGLLDNMGPAPGNARRDFSAAANTAFADNVPEQLTGYLQQHKNELFPELSRVWASNNFRTSGTWEEVFGKSVVKTSKADWQYYSYYTEELFSAWHYASYVEKVAAAGKKEYALPMYVNAWLKQPFTYLPGNYPSGGPLPQVLDIYRAAAPSVDFIAPDIYIDEFTWVLNEFTRSGNPLFIPETKPGRATASRAFYAFGQYNASCFAPFGIDNEQWAVNDPLDETYAVLQNLSPLILQHQGKGTMRGVLVDTASPVQRFELGDYRIEAKLSWEKPVAGAIIIQTGPNEFIVAGSAMDIFFFSKDVSMRIGVDITDEGIFRNGKWVAQRRLNGDEVHASTWDGTGPRLPGNKVSIQKISFYSYK
;
A
#
# COMPACT_ATOMS: atom_id res chain seq x y z
N MET A 1 -12.58 -65.98 60.75
CA MET A 1 -13.18 -64.63 60.68
C MET A 1 -12.11 -63.69 60.17
N SER A 2 -12.19 -63.34 58.88
CA SER A 2 -11.21 -62.53 58.21
C SER A 2 -11.84 -61.12 57.89
N LEU A 3 -11.33 -60.08 58.53
CA LEU A 3 -11.71 -58.73 58.26
C LEU A 3 -10.95 -58.20 56.99
N ARG A 4 -11.68 -57.90 55.94
CA ARG A 4 -11.15 -57.19 54.78
C ARG A 4 -11.29 -55.71 55.02
N SER A 5 -10.17 -54.99 55.06
CA SER A 5 -10.11 -53.52 55.09
C SER A 5 -10.10 -52.94 53.66
N ASN A 6 -11.12 -52.16 53.31
CA ASN A 6 -11.20 -51.43 52.02
C ASN A 6 -10.55 -50.06 52.18
N TYR A 7 -9.44 -49.86 51.47
CA TYR A 7 -8.87 -48.49 51.29
C TYR A 7 -9.49 -47.81 50.10
N PHE A 8 -10.18 -46.71 50.36
CA PHE A 8 -10.64 -45.81 49.34
C PHE A 8 -9.51 -44.83 49.00
N ILE A 9 -8.99 -44.88 47.79
CA ILE A 9 -8.02 -43.89 47.26
C ILE A 9 -8.83 -42.78 46.60
N ILE A 10 -8.82 -41.58 47.21
CA ILE A 10 -9.37 -40.36 46.63
C ILE A 10 -8.28 -39.75 45.74
N CYS A 11 -8.44 -39.86 44.40
CA CYS A 11 -7.61 -39.12 43.44
C CYS A 11 -8.10 -37.67 43.37
N LEU A 12 -7.35 -36.74 43.94
CA LEU A 12 -7.52 -35.29 43.69
C LEU A 12 -7.00 -34.97 42.29
N LEU A 13 -7.90 -34.75 41.35
CA LEU A 13 -7.57 -34.14 40.05
C LEU A 13 -7.33 -32.64 40.25
N ALA A 14 -6.07 -32.21 40.29
CA ALA A 14 -5.70 -30.82 40.20
C ALA A 14 -5.92 -30.34 38.76
N ILE A 15 -6.95 -29.55 38.52
CA ILE A 15 -7.15 -28.85 37.25
C ILE A 15 -6.12 -27.73 37.20
N ILE A 16 -5.03 -27.95 36.47
CA ILE A 16 -4.06 -26.90 36.11
C ILE A 16 -4.71 -26.10 34.99
N THR A 17 -5.28 -24.97 35.32
CA THR A 17 -5.63 -23.95 34.33
C THR A 17 -4.35 -23.34 33.77
N VAL A 18 -3.89 -23.88 32.65
CA VAL A 18 -2.84 -23.24 31.86
C VAL A 18 -3.45 -21.95 31.29
N HIS A 19 -3.19 -20.83 31.94
CA HIS A 19 -3.34 -19.53 31.31
C HIS A 19 -2.29 -19.45 30.19
N SER A 20 -2.69 -19.79 28.98
CA SER A 20 -1.95 -19.42 27.78
C SER A 20 -1.87 -17.89 27.77
N GLN A 21 -0.76 -17.34 28.24
CA GLN A 21 -0.38 -15.99 27.85
C GLN A 21 -0.21 -16.05 26.34
N THR A 22 -1.22 -15.61 25.61
CA THR A 22 -1.08 -15.27 24.21
C THR A 22 -0.07 -14.12 24.16
N ASN A 23 1.21 -14.45 23.94
CA ASN A 23 2.16 -13.46 23.42
C ASN A 23 1.53 -12.93 22.15
N SER A 24 0.95 -11.72 22.19
CA SER A 24 0.43 -11.09 20.99
C SER A 24 1.63 -10.93 20.06
N SER A 25 1.62 -11.66 18.96
CA SER A 25 2.67 -11.54 17.95
C SER A 25 2.72 -10.10 17.46
N ILE A 26 3.93 -9.54 17.29
CA ILE A 26 4.14 -8.22 16.67
C ILE A 26 3.35 -8.16 15.36
N PRO A 27 2.76 -7.01 14.96
CA PRO A 27 2.16 -6.85 13.65
C PRO A 27 3.10 -7.36 12.55
N HIS A 28 2.59 -8.20 11.65
CA HIS A 28 3.42 -8.83 10.61
C HIS A 28 2.59 -9.12 9.36
N LEU A 29 3.30 -9.38 8.26
CA LEU A 29 2.69 -9.78 7.00
C LEU A 29 2.64 -11.30 6.90
N GLU A 30 1.54 -11.84 6.37
CA GLU A 30 1.42 -13.26 6.04
C GLU A 30 0.82 -13.48 4.65
N LYS A 31 1.17 -14.58 3.99
CA LYS A 31 0.59 -14.96 2.70
C LYS A 31 -0.71 -15.74 2.87
N GLN A 32 -1.72 -15.40 2.04
CA GLN A 32 -2.93 -16.19 1.86
C GLN A 32 -3.21 -16.36 0.37
N GLY A 33 -2.92 -17.51 -0.19
CA GLY A 33 -2.99 -17.71 -1.65
C GLY A 33 -2.11 -16.70 -2.38
N THR A 34 -2.69 -15.89 -3.27
CA THR A 34 -1.98 -14.85 -4.00
C THR A 34 -1.91 -13.50 -3.26
N ALA A 35 -2.62 -13.35 -2.13
CA ALA A 35 -2.63 -12.13 -1.35
C ALA A 35 -1.55 -12.11 -0.25
N THR A 36 -1.16 -10.90 0.15
CA THR A 36 -0.41 -10.63 1.39
C THR A 36 -1.28 -9.79 2.29
N ARG A 37 -1.52 -10.23 3.51
CA ARG A 37 -2.35 -9.52 4.50
C ARG A 37 -1.52 -9.12 5.71
N LEU A 38 -1.95 -8.03 6.35
CA LEU A 38 -1.42 -7.62 7.63
C LEU A 38 -2.14 -8.38 8.76
N VAL A 39 -1.39 -8.84 9.75
CA VAL A 39 -1.91 -9.43 10.99
C VAL A 39 -1.62 -8.49 12.15
N VAL A 40 -2.66 -8.11 12.90
CA VAL A 40 -2.59 -7.23 14.07
C VAL A 40 -3.30 -7.91 15.23
N ASN A 41 -2.68 -7.95 16.40
CA ASN A 41 -3.21 -8.68 17.56
C ASN A 41 -3.59 -10.15 17.23
N GLY A 42 -2.80 -10.80 16.37
CA GLY A 42 -3.03 -12.18 15.94
C GLY A 42 -4.22 -12.39 15.00
N LYS A 43 -4.77 -11.33 14.42
CA LYS A 43 -5.90 -11.39 13.48
C LYS A 43 -5.59 -10.65 12.19
N PRO A 44 -6.02 -11.16 11.02
CA PRO A 44 -5.95 -10.42 9.77
C PRO A 44 -6.66 -9.07 9.89
N PHE A 45 -6.05 -8.03 9.33
CA PHE A 45 -6.51 -6.65 9.42
C PHE A 45 -6.48 -5.97 8.06
N LEU A 46 -7.61 -5.40 7.64
CA LEU A 46 -7.74 -4.62 6.40
C LEU A 46 -7.67 -3.13 6.74
N LEU A 47 -6.74 -2.40 6.13
CA LEU A 47 -6.57 -0.98 6.39
C LEU A 47 -7.53 -0.15 5.52
N ILE A 48 -8.61 0.30 6.14
CA ILE A 48 -9.52 1.30 5.58
C ILE A 48 -9.03 2.63 6.12
N ALA A 49 -8.16 3.28 5.35
CA ALA A 49 -7.28 4.31 5.86
C ALA A 49 -7.51 5.68 5.20
N GLY A 50 -6.89 6.68 5.78
CA GLY A 50 -6.70 8.00 5.19
C GLY A 50 -5.38 8.58 5.66
N GLU A 51 -4.68 9.27 4.76
CA GLU A 51 -3.46 9.95 5.11
C GLU A 51 -3.73 11.42 5.44
N LEU A 52 -3.13 11.90 6.52
CA LEU A 52 -3.21 13.29 6.92
C LEU A 52 -2.29 14.17 6.06
N HIS A 53 -2.57 15.48 6.01
CA HIS A 53 -1.59 16.43 5.46
C HIS A 53 -0.27 16.36 6.23
N ASN A 54 0.81 16.65 5.53
CA ASN A 54 2.20 16.50 5.99
C ASN A 54 2.49 17.10 7.36
N SER A 55 1.90 18.24 7.69
CA SER A 55 2.19 18.97 8.95
C SER A 55 1.11 18.82 10.02
N THR A 56 0.05 18.08 9.76
CA THR A 56 -1.10 17.95 10.68
C THR A 56 -0.66 17.37 12.03
N ALA A 57 0.20 16.35 12.02
CA ALA A 57 0.71 15.73 13.24
C ALA A 57 1.86 16.53 13.92
N GLY A 58 2.28 17.66 13.35
CA GLY A 58 3.36 18.49 13.87
C GLY A 58 3.01 19.39 15.07
N GLY A 59 1.77 19.33 15.58
CA GLY A 59 1.35 20.15 16.72
C GLY A 59 0.22 19.52 17.53
N PHE A 60 0.33 19.58 18.86
CA PHE A 60 -0.65 18.96 19.78
C PHE A 60 -2.07 19.49 19.60
N ASP A 61 -2.23 20.82 19.64
CA ASP A 61 -3.54 21.46 19.59
C ASP A 61 -4.18 21.36 18.20
N TYR A 62 -3.35 21.37 17.16
CA TYR A 62 -3.81 21.18 15.80
C TYR A 62 -4.34 19.76 15.58
N MET A 63 -3.64 18.75 16.08
CA MET A 63 -4.03 17.34 15.90
C MET A 63 -5.20 16.91 16.76
N ARG A 64 -5.43 17.53 17.93
CA ARG A 64 -6.46 17.10 18.89
C ARG A 64 -7.86 16.94 18.30
N PRO A 65 -8.43 17.90 17.53
CA PRO A 65 -9.77 17.76 16.93
C PRO A 65 -9.80 16.77 15.75
N VAL A 66 -8.65 16.47 15.12
CA VAL A 66 -8.58 15.63 13.92
C VAL A 66 -9.01 14.19 14.23
N TRP A 67 -8.62 13.63 15.38
CA TRP A 67 -8.96 12.25 15.74
C TRP A 67 -10.45 11.96 15.70
N LYS A 68 -11.29 12.87 16.23
CA LYS A 68 -12.75 12.72 16.21
C LYS A 68 -13.29 12.76 14.77
N LYS A 69 -12.72 13.63 13.93
CA LYS A 69 -13.12 13.73 12.51
C LYS A 69 -12.77 12.43 11.77
N MET A 70 -11.60 11.87 11.99
CA MET A 70 -11.16 10.62 11.35
C MET A 70 -12.04 9.44 11.73
N ALA A 71 -12.36 9.29 13.02
CA ALA A 71 -13.28 8.25 13.48
C ALA A 71 -14.67 8.37 12.86
N ALA A 72 -15.17 9.61 12.66
CA ALA A 72 -16.48 9.87 12.06
C ALA A 72 -16.55 9.52 10.56
N LYS A 73 -15.40 9.44 9.87
CA LYS A 73 -15.31 9.04 8.45
C LYS A 73 -15.27 7.52 8.22
N ASN A 74 -15.55 6.74 9.25
CA ASN A 74 -15.47 5.27 9.20
C ASN A 74 -14.09 4.73 8.82
N LEU A 75 -13.02 5.45 9.17
CA LEU A 75 -11.66 4.93 9.10
C LEU A 75 -11.41 3.94 10.24
N ASN A 76 -10.57 2.96 10.01
CA ASN A 76 -9.98 2.15 11.09
C ASN A 76 -8.48 2.42 11.28
N THR A 77 -7.88 3.14 10.35
CA THR A 77 -6.45 3.45 10.33
C THR A 77 -6.21 4.87 9.84
N VAL A 78 -5.26 5.56 10.44
CA VAL A 78 -4.75 6.86 10.00
C VAL A 78 -3.27 6.70 9.65
N ILE A 79 -2.87 7.26 8.51
CA ILE A 79 -1.47 7.41 8.12
C ILE A 79 -1.04 8.82 8.51
N ALA A 80 -0.02 8.94 9.37
CA ALA A 80 0.41 10.20 9.96
C ALA A 80 1.92 10.34 9.96
N THR A 81 2.42 11.57 9.84
CA THR A 81 3.82 11.88 9.71
C THR A 81 4.53 11.99 11.07
N VAL A 82 5.80 11.60 11.08
CA VAL A 82 6.76 11.85 12.17
C VAL A 82 8.00 12.49 11.55
N SER A 83 8.22 13.77 11.82
CA SER A 83 9.34 14.54 11.25
C SER A 83 10.61 14.39 12.08
N TRP A 84 11.73 14.09 11.44
CA TRP A 84 13.02 13.95 12.12
C TRP A 84 13.41 15.23 12.89
N GLU A 85 13.22 16.42 12.27
CA GLU A 85 13.55 17.70 12.92
C GLU A 85 12.78 17.94 14.22
N LEU A 86 11.59 17.32 14.41
CA LEU A 86 10.79 17.41 15.63
C LEU A 86 11.16 16.32 16.64
N VAL A 87 11.63 15.17 16.16
CA VAL A 87 12.08 14.06 17.01
C VAL A 87 13.48 14.30 17.56
N GLU A 88 14.38 14.91 16.78
CA GLU A 88 15.77 15.19 17.18
C GLU A 88 16.14 16.66 16.86
N PRO A 89 15.54 17.65 17.55
CA PRO A 89 15.77 19.07 17.27
C PRO A 89 17.22 19.52 17.50
N GLU A 90 17.93 18.86 18.38
CA GLU A 90 19.37 19.01 18.63
C GLU A 90 20.04 17.62 18.54
N GLU A 91 21.27 17.58 18.03
CA GLU A 91 22.02 16.32 17.86
C GLU A 91 22.03 15.50 19.16
N ASN A 92 21.55 14.25 19.10
CA ASN A 92 21.41 13.31 20.21
C ASN A 92 20.40 13.70 21.32
N LYS A 93 19.53 14.70 21.10
CA LYS A 93 18.46 15.05 22.03
C LYS A 93 17.11 14.72 21.40
N PHE A 94 16.48 13.66 21.90
CA PHE A 94 15.24 13.12 21.34
C PHE A 94 14.01 13.61 22.12
N ASP A 95 12.97 14.01 21.36
CA ASP A 95 11.66 14.42 21.88
C ASP A 95 10.55 13.61 21.22
N PHE A 96 9.93 12.71 21.97
CA PHE A 96 8.85 11.84 21.47
C PHE A 96 7.45 12.30 21.89
N ARG A 97 7.29 13.47 22.51
CA ARG A 97 5.98 13.92 23.04
C ARG A 97 4.90 13.99 21.96
N LEU A 98 5.23 14.43 20.74
CA LEU A 98 4.26 14.45 19.62
C LEU A 98 3.87 13.02 19.19
N VAL A 99 4.81 12.11 19.17
CA VAL A 99 4.57 10.69 18.86
C VAL A 99 3.66 10.06 19.92
N ASP A 100 3.94 10.30 21.21
CA ASP A 100 3.10 9.83 22.32
C ASP A 100 1.67 10.37 22.23
N SER A 101 1.55 11.67 21.92
CA SER A 101 0.25 12.31 21.72
C SER A 101 -0.53 11.71 20.55
N ALA A 102 0.14 11.42 19.43
CA ALA A 102 -0.47 10.80 18.26
C ALA A 102 -0.96 9.37 18.59
N ILE A 103 -0.12 8.57 19.25
CA ILE A 103 -0.49 7.21 19.67
C ILE A 103 -1.66 7.23 20.65
N ALA A 104 -1.63 8.08 21.65
CA ALA A 104 -2.71 8.19 22.64
C ALA A 104 -4.00 8.69 22.01
N GLY A 105 -3.94 9.66 21.09
CA GLY A 105 -5.08 10.21 20.38
C GLY A 105 -5.75 9.18 19.48
N ALA A 106 -4.99 8.47 18.67
CA ALA A 106 -5.48 7.40 17.80
C ALA A 106 -6.11 6.27 18.61
N ARG A 107 -5.42 5.80 19.67
CA ARG A 107 -5.94 4.76 20.58
C ARG A 107 -7.26 5.15 21.21
N LYS A 108 -7.37 6.40 21.72
CA LYS A 108 -8.61 6.93 22.29
C LYS A 108 -9.74 7.00 21.27
N ALA A 109 -9.42 7.26 20.01
CA ALA A 109 -10.37 7.30 18.89
C ALA A 109 -10.73 5.91 18.33
N GLY A 110 -10.10 4.82 18.81
CA GLY A 110 -10.28 3.46 18.31
C GLY A 110 -9.60 3.20 16.95
N LEU A 111 -8.62 4.01 16.60
CA LEU A 111 -7.91 3.96 15.32
C LEU A 111 -6.53 3.33 15.46
N LYS A 112 -6.06 2.65 14.41
CA LYS A 112 -4.68 2.22 14.23
C LYS A 112 -3.88 3.32 13.52
N LEU A 113 -2.54 3.23 13.61
CA LEU A 113 -1.60 4.14 12.96
C LEU A 113 -0.64 3.39 12.04
N VAL A 114 -0.46 3.93 10.87
CA VAL A 114 0.76 3.77 10.06
C VAL A 114 1.53 5.09 10.20
N LEU A 115 2.78 5.03 10.62
CA LEU A 115 3.58 6.22 10.77
C LEU A 115 4.58 6.36 9.61
N ILE A 116 4.67 7.58 9.07
CA ILE A 116 5.62 7.94 8.03
C ILE A 116 6.82 8.59 8.71
N TRP A 117 8.00 8.04 8.51
CA TRP A 117 9.25 8.67 8.89
C TRP A 117 9.69 9.67 7.83
N PHE A 118 9.47 10.96 8.06
CA PHE A 118 10.09 12.04 7.30
C PHE A 118 11.52 12.21 7.80
N GLY A 119 12.41 11.35 7.31
CA GLY A 119 13.82 11.30 7.62
C GLY A 119 14.64 12.21 6.72
N THR A 120 15.52 11.61 5.93
CA THR A 120 16.41 12.35 5.04
C THR A 120 15.71 12.94 3.83
N TRP A 121 14.67 12.27 3.30
CA TRP A 121 13.98 12.74 2.09
C TRP A 121 12.46 12.83 2.26
N LYS A 122 11.91 13.88 1.64
CA LYS A 122 10.48 14.06 1.41
C LYS A 122 10.27 14.73 0.05
N ASN A 123 9.52 14.06 -0.86
CA ASN A 123 9.29 14.50 -2.25
C ASN A 123 10.60 14.81 -3.00
N GLY A 124 11.59 13.92 -2.86
CA GLY A 124 12.91 14.09 -3.43
C GLY A 124 13.77 15.20 -2.79
N GLY A 125 13.27 15.94 -1.79
CA GLY A 125 14.00 17.02 -1.09
C GLY A 125 14.36 16.65 0.34
N SER A 126 15.33 17.37 0.96
CA SER A 126 15.76 17.13 2.34
C SER A 126 15.28 18.24 3.28
N VAL A 127 13.93 18.42 3.33
CA VAL A 127 13.32 19.57 4.03
C VAL A 127 12.99 19.30 5.50
N TYR A 128 12.81 18.04 5.91
CA TYR A 128 12.45 17.64 7.28
C TYR A 128 13.63 17.16 8.12
N ILE A 129 14.86 17.23 7.59
CA ILE A 129 16.06 16.97 8.38
C ILE A 129 16.27 18.06 9.45
N PRO A 130 16.87 17.73 10.59
CA PRO A 130 17.16 18.71 11.65
C PRO A 130 18.03 19.88 11.20
N SER A 131 17.86 21.04 11.85
CA SER A 131 18.59 22.27 11.53
C SER A 131 20.11 22.10 11.64
N TRP A 132 20.59 21.26 12.56
CA TRP A 132 22.01 21.00 12.73
C TRP A 132 22.62 20.21 11.55
N ILE A 133 21.82 19.38 10.82
CA ILE A 133 22.23 18.76 9.55
C ILE A 133 22.15 19.78 8.41
N LYS A 134 21.05 20.57 8.32
CA LYS A 134 20.85 21.55 7.24
C LYS A 134 22.02 22.52 7.13
N LYS A 135 22.60 22.93 8.27
CA LYS A 135 23.63 23.97 8.38
C LYS A 135 25.06 23.46 8.18
N ASP A 136 25.32 22.17 8.29
CA ASP A 136 26.66 21.59 8.13
C ASP A 136 26.78 20.81 6.80
N PHE A 137 26.84 21.54 5.69
CA PHE A 137 26.95 20.96 4.35
C PHE A 137 28.31 20.30 4.07
N ILE A 138 29.30 20.47 4.95
CA ILE A 138 30.60 19.79 4.85
C ILE A 138 30.47 18.36 5.38
N LYS A 139 29.91 18.21 6.58
CA LYS A 139 29.66 16.90 7.20
C LYS A 139 28.54 16.14 6.49
N TYR A 140 27.53 16.87 5.98
CA TYR A 140 26.34 16.33 5.34
C TYR A 140 26.21 16.82 3.88
N PRO A 141 27.04 16.29 2.96
CA PRO A 141 27.10 16.78 1.58
C PRO A 141 25.78 16.60 0.84
N ARG A 142 25.50 17.57 -0.03
CA ARG A 142 24.37 17.55 -0.96
C ARG A 142 24.70 16.75 -2.22
N ALA A 143 23.68 16.15 -2.82
CA ALA A 143 23.75 15.65 -4.17
C ALA A 143 23.99 16.80 -5.17
N LYS A 144 24.60 16.49 -6.30
CA LYS A 144 24.90 17.46 -7.36
C LYS A 144 24.25 17.05 -8.68
N ASP A 145 23.80 18.04 -9.45
CA ASP A 145 23.40 17.84 -10.83
C ASP A 145 24.61 17.67 -11.77
N GLU A 146 24.33 17.42 -13.04
CA GLU A 146 25.35 17.22 -14.09
C GLU A 146 26.28 18.44 -14.28
N THR A 147 25.83 19.64 -13.93
CA THR A 147 26.63 20.88 -14.00
C THR A 147 27.53 21.09 -12.77
N GLY A 148 27.39 20.23 -11.75
CA GLY A 148 28.11 20.34 -10.48
C GLY A 148 27.42 21.25 -9.45
N ARG A 149 26.21 21.77 -9.73
CA ARG A 149 25.39 22.55 -8.81
C ARG A 149 24.85 21.63 -7.70
N SER A 150 24.95 22.08 -6.44
CA SER A 150 24.37 21.37 -5.31
C SER A 150 22.83 21.51 -5.30
N LEU A 151 22.15 20.40 -5.04
CA LEU A 151 20.70 20.32 -4.91
C LEU A 151 20.29 20.41 -3.42
N GLU A 152 19.05 20.78 -3.12
CA GLU A 152 18.51 20.72 -1.75
C GLU A 152 18.15 19.27 -1.35
N ILE A 153 19.06 18.37 -1.64
CA ILE A 153 18.94 16.92 -1.47
C ILE A 153 20.21 16.41 -0.83
N ILE A 154 20.13 15.76 0.34
CA ILE A 154 21.27 15.06 0.93
C ILE A 154 21.69 13.93 -0.04
N SER A 155 22.99 13.86 -0.32
CA SER A 155 23.54 12.79 -1.14
C SER A 155 23.41 11.42 -0.45
N THR A 156 23.04 10.38 -1.20
CA THR A 156 23.06 8.99 -0.72
C THR A 156 24.48 8.54 -0.30
N PHE A 157 25.52 9.27 -0.70
CA PHE A 157 26.92 9.07 -0.30
C PHE A 157 27.29 9.79 0.99
N SER A 158 26.36 10.47 1.67
CA SER A 158 26.56 11.06 2.98
C SER A 158 26.46 10.01 4.09
N ASN A 159 27.58 9.31 4.36
CA ASN A 159 27.62 8.32 5.45
C ASN A 159 27.23 8.93 6.82
N ALA A 160 27.59 10.19 7.06
CA ALA A 160 27.22 10.88 8.30
C ALA A 160 25.70 11.06 8.42
N ALA A 161 25.01 11.45 7.34
CA ALA A 161 23.55 11.56 7.33
C ALA A 161 22.89 10.20 7.52
N MET A 162 23.34 9.17 6.79
CA MET A 162 22.83 7.81 6.91
C MET A 162 22.93 7.25 8.33
N GLN A 163 24.07 7.48 9.01
CA GLN A 163 24.26 7.04 10.39
C GLN A 163 23.36 7.79 11.36
N ALA A 164 23.21 9.11 11.18
CA ALA A 164 22.37 9.95 12.03
C ALA A 164 20.89 9.58 11.88
N ASP A 165 20.40 9.43 10.64
CA ASP A 165 19.04 9.01 10.31
C ASP A 165 18.73 7.61 10.87
N SER A 166 19.59 6.63 10.57
CA SER A 166 19.46 5.26 11.10
C SER A 166 19.37 5.24 12.63
N LYS A 167 20.16 6.08 13.30
CA LYS A 167 20.12 6.21 14.75
C LYS A 167 18.81 6.82 15.23
N ALA A 168 18.37 7.93 14.61
CA ALA A 168 17.14 8.61 14.99
C ALA A 168 15.92 7.70 14.79
N PHE A 169 15.84 7.00 13.67
CA PHE A 169 14.78 6.04 13.38
C PHE A 169 14.82 4.85 14.37
N ALA A 170 15.99 4.30 14.69
CA ALA A 170 16.11 3.25 15.71
C ALA A 170 15.63 3.70 17.09
N MET A 171 15.94 4.95 17.49
CA MET A 171 15.44 5.52 18.75
C MET A 171 13.92 5.67 18.75
N LEU A 172 13.32 6.13 17.64
CA LEU A 172 11.88 6.20 17.47
C LEU A 172 11.24 4.80 17.59
N MET A 173 11.77 3.79 16.88
CA MET A 173 11.23 2.43 16.91
C MET A 173 11.34 1.78 18.28
N ARG A 174 12.43 2.01 19.00
CA ARG A 174 12.60 1.58 20.40
C ARG A 174 11.55 2.24 21.31
N HIS A 175 11.32 3.54 21.15
CA HIS A 175 10.32 4.28 21.92
C HIS A 175 8.91 3.75 21.64
N ILE A 176 8.51 3.59 20.37
CA ILE A 176 7.20 3.02 19.99
C ILE A 176 7.01 1.64 20.62
N LYS A 177 8.01 0.75 20.57
CA LYS A 177 7.95 -0.55 21.23
C LYS A 177 7.67 -0.46 22.73
N GLN A 178 8.31 0.51 23.42
CA GLN A 178 8.15 0.71 24.85
C GLN A 178 6.74 1.20 25.23
N VAL A 179 6.17 2.14 24.46
CA VAL A 179 4.90 2.79 24.80
C VAL A 179 3.68 2.15 24.17
N ASP A 180 3.84 1.38 23.08
CA ASP A 180 2.75 0.84 22.27
C ASP A 180 2.85 -0.65 21.94
N GLY A 181 3.96 -1.32 22.24
CA GLY A 181 4.23 -2.69 21.80
C GLY A 181 3.17 -3.73 22.21
N LYS A 182 2.44 -3.49 23.30
CA LYS A 182 1.33 -4.34 23.76
C LYS A 182 0.00 -4.00 23.10
N GLU A 183 -0.25 -2.70 22.87
CA GLU A 183 -1.53 -2.18 22.36
C GLU A 183 -1.60 -2.27 20.84
N GLN A 184 -0.45 -2.27 20.17
CA GLN A 184 -0.35 -2.31 18.70
C GLN A 184 -1.25 -1.25 18.06
N THR A 185 -1.17 -0.01 18.55
CA THR A 185 -1.79 1.14 17.91
C THR A 185 -1.04 1.47 16.64
N VAL A 186 0.30 1.50 16.70
CA VAL A 186 1.18 1.59 15.52
C VAL A 186 1.38 0.19 14.96
N ILE A 187 0.98 0.00 13.69
CA ILE A 187 0.94 -1.33 13.07
C ILE A 187 1.89 -1.50 11.89
N MET A 188 2.46 -0.41 11.38
CA MET A 188 3.36 -0.40 10.22
C MET A 188 4.10 0.93 10.16
N MET A 189 5.26 0.96 9.50
CA MET A 189 6.05 2.16 9.25
C MET A 189 6.29 2.35 7.76
N GLN A 190 6.19 3.59 7.29
CA GLN A 190 6.79 4.01 6.04
C GLN A 190 8.17 4.61 6.34
N VAL A 191 9.19 4.18 5.60
CA VAL A 191 10.56 4.68 5.75
C VAL A 191 10.85 5.66 4.63
N GLU A 192 11.15 6.91 4.97
CA GLU A 192 11.26 8.03 4.05
C GLU A 192 9.93 8.36 3.33
N ASN A 193 9.93 9.37 2.47
CA ASN A 193 8.78 9.68 1.64
C ASN A 193 9.19 10.11 0.23
N GLU A 194 8.70 9.39 -0.78
CA GLU A 194 8.88 9.70 -2.20
C GLU A 194 10.34 10.06 -2.53
N MET A 195 11.25 9.22 -2.05
CA MET A 195 12.68 9.43 -2.23
C MET A 195 13.09 9.26 -3.70
N GLY A 196 14.23 9.80 -4.03
CA GLY A 196 14.83 9.78 -5.36
C GLY A 196 15.40 11.15 -5.73
N LEU A 197 16.25 11.20 -6.73
CA LEU A 197 16.84 12.45 -7.16
C LEU A 197 15.87 13.22 -8.04
N LEU A 198 15.46 14.41 -7.60
CA LEU A 198 14.51 15.28 -8.27
C LEU A 198 15.14 16.65 -8.53
N ASP A 199 15.15 17.09 -9.78
CA ASP A 199 15.51 18.45 -10.17
C ASP A 199 14.46 19.04 -11.12
N ASN A 200 13.34 19.46 -10.55
CA ASN A 200 12.26 20.13 -11.29
C ASN A 200 12.33 21.67 -11.19
N MET A 201 13.29 22.21 -10.44
CA MET A 201 13.45 23.64 -10.14
C MET A 201 14.60 24.31 -10.91
N GLY A 202 15.39 23.54 -11.67
CA GLY A 202 16.55 24.03 -12.38
C GLY A 202 16.23 24.55 -13.78
N PRO A 203 17.17 25.29 -14.42
CA PRO A 203 17.00 25.83 -15.76
C PRO A 203 16.92 24.74 -16.86
N ALA A 204 17.25 23.52 -16.55
CA ALA A 204 17.11 22.35 -17.41
C ALA A 204 16.57 21.17 -16.60
N PRO A 205 15.24 21.08 -16.38
CA PRO A 205 14.62 19.99 -15.68
C PRO A 205 15.01 18.62 -16.30
N GLY A 206 15.34 17.63 -15.46
CA GLY A 206 15.72 16.29 -15.91
C GLY A 206 17.22 16.04 -16.07
N ASN A 207 18.08 16.99 -15.71
CA ASN A 207 19.55 16.78 -15.71
C ASN A 207 20.08 16.06 -14.48
N ALA A 208 19.22 15.73 -13.52
CA ALA A 208 19.58 15.02 -12.30
C ALA A 208 19.14 13.54 -12.34
N ARG A 209 19.65 12.80 -13.34
CA ARG A 209 19.37 11.36 -13.46
C ARG A 209 20.05 10.54 -12.38
N ARG A 210 21.17 11.01 -11.85
CA ARG A 210 21.91 10.50 -10.68
C ARG A 210 22.61 11.62 -9.94
N ASP A 211 23.15 11.34 -8.79
CA ASP A 211 24.11 12.24 -8.14
C ASP A 211 25.43 12.30 -8.93
N PHE A 212 25.88 13.51 -9.27
CA PHE A 212 27.14 13.78 -9.97
C PHE A 212 28.23 14.34 -9.02
N SER A 213 28.09 14.17 -7.71
CA SER A 213 29.18 14.49 -6.75
C SER A 213 30.41 13.63 -7.03
N ALA A 214 31.58 14.04 -6.54
CA ALA A 214 32.81 13.29 -6.75
C ALA A 214 32.73 11.85 -6.23
N ALA A 215 32.12 11.63 -5.06
CA ALA A 215 31.91 10.30 -4.50
C ALA A 215 30.99 9.43 -5.41
N ALA A 216 29.89 10.01 -5.89
CA ALA A 216 28.97 9.32 -6.79
C ALA A 216 29.60 9.00 -8.14
N ASN A 217 30.39 9.92 -8.71
CA ASN A 217 31.10 9.68 -9.97
C ASN A 217 32.13 8.54 -9.83
N THR A 218 32.86 8.47 -8.70
CA THR A 218 33.77 7.36 -8.42
C THR A 218 33.00 6.04 -8.34
N ALA A 219 31.90 5.98 -7.58
CA ALA A 219 31.08 4.79 -7.44
C ALA A 219 30.38 4.36 -8.76
N PHE A 220 30.02 5.30 -9.63
CA PHE A 220 29.44 4.98 -10.93
C PHE A 220 30.46 4.36 -11.91
N ALA A 221 31.70 4.76 -11.79
CA ALA A 221 32.82 4.20 -12.57
C ALA A 221 33.37 2.87 -12.00
N ASP A 222 32.97 2.49 -10.80
CA ASP A 222 33.36 1.24 -10.16
C ASP A 222 32.42 0.08 -10.58
N ASN A 223 32.78 -1.14 -10.19
CA ASN A 223 31.99 -2.33 -10.50
C ASN A 223 30.62 -2.31 -9.83
N VAL A 224 29.62 -2.83 -10.54
CA VAL A 224 28.30 -3.13 -9.96
C VAL A 224 28.48 -4.06 -8.75
N PRO A 225 27.84 -3.78 -7.61
CA PRO A 225 27.97 -4.61 -6.43
C PRO A 225 27.59 -6.09 -6.67
N GLU A 226 28.42 -7.01 -6.18
CA GLU A 226 28.18 -8.46 -6.31
C GLU A 226 26.83 -8.89 -5.70
N GLN A 227 26.37 -8.21 -4.64
CA GLN A 227 25.06 -8.45 -4.06
C GLN A 227 23.95 -8.24 -5.09
N LEU A 228 24.02 -7.19 -5.93
CA LEU A 228 23.02 -6.95 -6.98
C LEU A 228 23.10 -8.02 -8.06
N THR A 229 24.28 -8.26 -8.63
CA THR A 229 24.43 -9.22 -9.71
C THR A 229 24.13 -10.65 -9.27
N GLY A 230 24.44 -11.00 -8.02
CA GLY A 230 24.06 -12.29 -7.40
C GLY A 230 22.55 -12.45 -7.26
N TYR A 231 21.85 -11.39 -6.80
CA TYR A 231 20.39 -11.38 -6.76
C TYR A 231 19.78 -11.57 -8.16
N LEU A 232 20.26 -10.81 -9.15
CA LEU A 232 19.78 -10.91 -10.53
C LEU A 232 19.96 -12.33 -11.10
N GLN A 233 21.08 -12.99 -10.81
CA GLN A 233 21.31 -14.38 -11.23
C GLN A 233 20.36 -15.36 -10.55
N GLN A 234 20.18 -15.23 -9.23
CA GLN A 234 19.31 -16.10 -8.43
C GLN A 234 17.86 -16.00 -8.87
N HIS A 235 17.40 -14.79 -9.23
CA HIS A 235 16.01 -14.49 -9.59
C HIS A 235 15.80 -14.27 -11.09
N LYS A 236 16.70 -14.74 -11.94
CA LYS A 236 16.75 -14.45 -13.39
C LYS A 236 15.41 -14.63 -14.11
N ASN A 237 14.62 -15.64 -13.72
CA ASN A 237 13.33 -15.96 -14.33
C ASN A 237 12.15 -15.21 -13.72
N GLU A 238 12.35 -14.44 -12.66
CA GLU A 238 11.33 -13.75 -11.88
C GLU A 238 11.48 -12.22 -11.95
N LEU A 239 12.55 -11.74 -12.57
CA LEU A 239 12.85 -10.32 -12.70
C LEU A 239 11.76 -9.58 -13.46
N PHE A 240 11.63 -8.30 -13.16
CA PHE A 240 10.81 -7.40 -13.94
C PHE A 240 11.20 -7.50 -15.43
N PRO A 241 10.26 -7.75 -16.35
CA PRO A 241 10.59 -8.16 -17.73
C PRO A 241 11.51 -7.19 -18.47
N GLU A 242 11.36 -5.90 -18.22
CA GLU A 242 12.17 -4.87 -18.86
C GLU A 242 13.61 -4.88 -18.33
N LEU A 243 13.80 -5.05 -17.01
CA LEU A 243 15.13 -5.20 -16.42
C LEU A 243 15.83 -6.45 -16.95
N SER A 244 15.10 -7.57 -16.99
CA SER A 244 15.60 -8.83 -17.57
C SER A 244 16.06 -8.64 -19.02
N ARG A 245 15.30 -7.90 -19.83
CA ARG A 245 15.62 -7.61 -21.23
C ARG A 245 16.89 -6.75 -21.36
N VAL A 246 17.01 -5.69 -20.55
CA VAL A 246 18.20 -4.83 -20.55
C VAL A 246 19.45 -5.62 -20.16
N TRP A 247 19.38 -6.42 -19.12
CA TRP A 247 20.49 -7.25 -18.67
C TRP A 247 20.84 -8.34 -19.70
N ALA A 248 19.83 -8.96 -20.33
CA ALA A 248 20.04 -9.92 -21.43
C ALA A 248 20.76 -9.28 -22.62
N SER A 249 20.43 -8.03 -22.98
CA SER A 249 21.08 -7.30 -24.07
C SER A 249 22.57 -7.04 -23.82
N ASN A 250 23.01 -7.17 -22.56
CA ASN A 250 24.41 -7.09 -22.15
C ASN A 250 24.96 -8.48 -21.74
N ASN A 251 24.44 -9.56 -22.35
CA ASN A 251 24.89 -10.94 -22.18
C ASN A 251 24.85 -11.44 -20.72
N PHE A 252 23.90 -10.90 -19.91
CA PHE A 252 23.77 -11.23 -18.49
C PHE A 252 25.09 -11.10 -17.71
N ARG A 253 25.87 -10.04 -18.00
CA ARG A 253 27.12 -9.79 -17.30
C ARG A 253 26.91 -9.65 -15.81
N THR A 254 27.83 -10.23 -15.03
CA THR A 254 27.77 -10.27 -13.56
C THR A 254 28.90 -9.50 -12.91
N SER A 255 29.79 -8.92 -13.71
CA SER A 255 30.90 -8.09 -13.26
C SER A 255 31.21 -7.02 -14.27
N GLY A 256 31.73 -5.90 -13.83
CA GLY A 256 32.06 -4.73 -14.63
C GLY A 256 31.33 -3.48 -14.10
N THR A 257 31.59 -2.36 -14.75
CA THR A 257 30.96 -1.08 -14.43
C THR A 257 29.45 -1.12 -14.70
N TRP A 258 28.72 -0.13 -14.21
CA TRP A 258 27.28 -0.01 -14.44
C TRP A 258 26.93 -0.02 -15.92
N GLU A 259 27.70 0.70 -16.77
CA GLU A 259 27.49 0.72 -18.22
C GLU A 259 27.86 -0.60 -18.89
N GLU A 260 28.83 -1.34 -18.37
CA GLU A 260 29.18 -2.65 -18.92
C GLU A 260 28.15 -3.73 -18.58
N VAL A 261 27.49 -3.64 -17.42
CA VAL A 261 26.48 -4.60 -16.99
C VAL A 261 25.09 -4.28 -17.57
N PHE A 262 24.70 -3.02 -17.61
CA PHE A 262 23.35 -2.60 -18.02
C PHE A 262 23.30 -1.80 -19.33
N GLY A 263 24.44 -1.50 -19.93
CA GLY A 263 24.56 -0.71 -21.15
C GLY A 263 24.62 0.79 -20.88
N LYS A 264 24.91 1.55 -21.92
CA LYS A 264 24.87 3.02 -21.85
C LYS A 264 23.42 3.48 -21.84
N SER A 265 23.14 4.48 -21.02
CA SER A 265 21.82 5.10 -20.99
C SER A 265 21.46 5.69 -22.36
N VAL A 266 20.33 5.28 -22.89
CA VAL A 266 19.79 5.80 -24.16
C VAL A 266 18.39 6.33 -23.89
N VAL A 267 18.22 7.65 -23.99
CA VAL A 267 16.91 8.28 -23.89
C VAL A 267 16.13 7.99 -25.17
N LYS A 268 15.19 7.04 -25.13
CA LYS A 268 14.34 6.67 -26.27
C LYS A 268 12.85 6.98 -26.06
N THR A 269 12.46 7.51 -24.90
CA THR A 269 11.05 7.77 -24.62
C THR A 269 10.61 9.12 -25.15
N SER A 270 9.56 9.09 -25.96
CA SER A 270 8.79 10.28 -26.28
C SER A 270 7.70 10.50 -25.23
N LYS A 271 7.10 11.70 -25.18
CA LYS A 271 5.95 11.98 -24.33
C LYS A 271 4.78 11.02 -24.58
N ALA A 272 4.63 10.51 -25.81
CA ALA A 272 3.58 9.55 -26.18
C ALA A 272 3.79 8.18 -25.52
N ASP A 273 5.03 7.84 -25.21
CA ASP A 273 5.42 6.53 -24.66
C ASP A 273 5.76 6.60 -23.17
N TRP A 274 5.20 7.55 -22.45
CA TRP A 274 5.52 7.79 -21.05
C TRP A 274 5.30 6.56 -20.13
N GLN A 275 4.39 5.69 -20.48
CA GLN A 275 4.12 4.45 -19.75
C GLN A 275 5.19 3.37 -19.95
N TYR A 276 6.03 3.48 -20.98
CA TYR A 276 7.14 2.57 -21.16
C TYR A 276 8.29 2.90 -20.21
N TYR A 277 8.86 1.86 -19.64
CA TYR A 277 10.06 1.98 -18.84
C TYR A 277 11.28 1.90 -19.74
N SER A 278 11.96 3.02 -19.93
CA SER A 278 13.29 3.05 -20.50
C SER A 278 14.30 2.94 -19.38
N TYR A 279 15.12 1.90 -19.42
CA TYR A 279 16.15 1.75 -18.40
C TYR A 279 17.29 2.69 -18.69
N TYR A 280 17.45 3.63 -17.77
CA TYR A 280 18.61 4.48 -17.71
C TYR A 280 19.57 3.87 -16.70
N THR A 281 20.80 3.59 -17.10
CA THR A 281 21.81 2.99 -16.22
C THR A 281 22.05 3.88 -15.00
N GLU A 282 21.98 5.21 -15.18
CA GLU A 282 22.06 6.16 -14.07
C GLU A 282 20.88 6.03 -13.09
N GLU A 283 19.67 5.70 -13.56
CA GLU A 283 18.53 5.46 -12.68
C GLU A 283 18.69 4.16 -11.88
N LEU A 284 19.20 3.09 -12.50
CA LEU A 284 19.49 1.84 -11.79
C LEU A 284 20.56 2.05 -10.70
N PHE A 285 21.59 2.82 -11.02
CA PHE A 285 22.60 3.25 -10.06
C PHE A 285 21.99 4.05 -8.90
N SER A 286 21.17 5.04 -9.21
CA SER A 286 20.47 5.83 -8.19
C SER A 286 19.59 4.96 -7.32
N ALA A 287 18.80 4.05 -7.91
CA ALA A 287 17.92 3.14 -7.18
C ALA A 287 18.69 2.24 -6.20
N TRP A 288 19.85 1.72 -6.62
CA TRP A 288 20.71 0.94 -5.74
C TRP A 288 21.16 1.74 -4.52
N HIS A 289 21.61 2.97 -4.72
CA HIS A 289 22.14 3.78 -3.63
C HIS A 289 21.05 4.32 -2.70
N TYR A 290 19.87 4.71 -3.22
CA TYR A 290 18.71 5.05 -2.40
C TYR A 290 18.24 3.84 -1.58
N ALA A 291 18.06 2.69 -2.22
CA ALA A 291 17.65 1.47 -1.55
C ALA A 291 18.66 1.02 -0.49
N SER A 292 19.98 1.10 -0.77
CA SER A 292 21.03 0.75 0.18
C SER A 292 21.07 1.67 1.40
N TYR A 293 20.79 2.97 1.22
CA TYR A 293 20.64 3.91 2.33
C TYR A 293 19.43 3.55 3.19
N VAL A 294 18.27 3.38 2.56
CA VAL A 294 17.02 3.02 3.24
C VAL A 294 17.14 1.69 3.98
N GLU A 295 17.87 0.72 3.44
CA GLU A 295 18.18 -0.54 4.14
C GLU A 295 18.83 -0.28 5.50
N LYS A 296 19.79 0.65 5.57
CA LYS A 296 20.46 0.96 6.85
C LYS A 296 19.49 1.56 7.86
N VAL A 297 18.59 2.43 7.41
CA VAL A 297 17.56 3.03 8.25
C VAL A 297 16.54 1.97 8.69
N ALA A 298 15.96 1.22 7.74
CA ALA A 298 14.95 0.21 8.00
C ALA A 298 15.48 -0.93 8.90
N ALA A 299 16.68 -1.46 8.61
CA ALA A 299 17.30 -2.52 9.41
C ALA A 299 17.58 -2.07 10.84
N ALA A 300 18.05 -0.82 11.02
CA ALA A 300 18.26 -0.25 12.35
C ALA A 300 16.95 -0.16 13.15
N GLY A 301 15.86 0.25 12.49
CA GLY A 301 14.53 0.29 13.09
C GLY A 301 13.96 -1.09 13.40
N LYS A 302 14.02 -2.04 12.44
CA LYS A 302 13.52 -3.42 12.63
C LYS A 302 14.24 -4.16 13.75
N LYS A 303 15.53 -3.88 13.95
CA LYS A 303 16.30 -4.43 15.09
C LYS A 303 15.69 -4.06 16.44
N GLU A 304 15.14 -2.86 16.56
CA GLU A 304 14.49 -2.39 17.79
C GLU A 304 13.04 -2.89 17.89
N TYR A 305 12.26 -2.73 16.82
CA TYR A 305 10.87 -3.17 16.76
C TYR A 305 10.51 -3.61 15.33
N ALA A 306 10.33 -4.90 15.12
CA ALA A 306 10.20 -5.52 13.81
C ALA A 306 8.78 -5.36 13.21
N LEU A 307 8.25 -4.14 13.15
CA LEU A 307 7.03 -3.83 12.41
C LEU A 307 7.25 -4.02 10.90
N PRO A 308 6.21 -4.33 10.12
CA PRO A 308 6.26 -4.22 8.67
C PRO A 308 6.67 -2.82 8.22
N MET A 309 7.51 -2.74 7.19
CA MET A 309 8.03 -1.47 6.67
C MET A 309 7.91 -1.42 5.16
N TYR A 310 7.51 -0.26 4.64
CA TYR A 310 7.43 -0.02 3.21
C TYR A 310 8.04 1.33 2.82
N VAL A 311 8.22 1.52 1.53
CA VAL A 311 8.58 2.80 0.92
C VAL A 311 7.55 3.16 -0.14
N ASN A 312 7.26 4.45 -0.31
CA ASN A 312 6.31 4.97 -1.28
C ASN A 312 6.99 5.68 -2.46
N ALA A 313 6.27 5.78 -3.57
CA ALA A 313 6.79 6.28 -4.82
C ALA A 313 5.97 7.44 -5.39
N TRP A 314 6.64 8.58 -5.63
CA TRP A 314 6.17 9.57 -6.60
C TRP A 314 6.25 8.98 -8.00
N LEU A 315 5.10 8.87 -8.66
CA LEU A 315 4.99 8.18 -9.93
C LEU A 315 5.57 8.98 -11.10
N LYS A 316 6.10 8.26 -12.05
CA LYS A 316 6.28 8.73 -13.42
C LYS A 316 4.92 9.12 -14.00
N GLN A 317 4.86 10.24 -14.71
CA GLN A 317 3.62 10.86 -15.21
C GLN A 317 3.77 11.30 -16.66
N PRO A 318 2.68 11.58 -17.40
CA PRO A 318 2.74 12.01 -18.80
C PRO A 318 3.60 13.28 -19.06
N PHE A 319 3.75 14.13 -18.04
CA PHE A 319 4.50 15.38 -18.12
C PHE A 319 5.88 15.32 -17.44
N THR A 320 6.12 14.33 -16.60
CA THR A 320 7.34 14.11 -15.83
C THR A 320 7.78 12.66 -15.99
N TYR A 321 8.20 12.29 -17.20
CA TYR A 321 8.48 10.91 -17.57
C TYR A 321 9.97 10.56 -17.66
N LEU A 322 10.86 11.56 -17.59
CA LEU A 322 12.31 11.34 -17.58
C LEU A 322 12.84 11.28 -16.14
N PRO A 323 13.81 10.40 -15.82
CA PRO A 323 14.49 10.40 -14.54
C PRO A 323 15.04 11.79 -14.20
N GLY A 324 14.77 12.28 -13.00
CA GLY A 324 15.07 13.64 -12.57
C GLY A 324 13.92 14.63 -12.75
N ASN A 325 12.97 14.40 -13.66
CA ASN A 325 11.68 15.09 -13.69
C ASN A 325 10.67 14.43 -12.74
N TYR A 326 10.78 13.14 -12.51
CA TYR A 326 10.27 12.40 -11.37
C TYR A 326 11.48 11.97 -10.53
N PRO A 327 11.32 11.61 -9.25
CA PRO A 327 12.44 11.19 -8.39
C PRO A 327 13.19 9.99 -8.96
N SER A 328 14.36 10.25 -9.58
CA SER A 328 15.21 9.23 -10.19
C SER A 328 15.77 8.27 -9.14
N GLY A 329 15.57 6.98 -9.36
CA GLY A 329 15.96 5.95 -8.39
C GLY A 329 14.99 5.75 -7.24
N GLY A 330 13.83 6.43 -7.23
CA GLY A 330 12.73 6.15 -6.31
C GLY A 330 12.12 4.77 -6.51
N PRO A 331 11.29 4.27 -5.56
CA PRO A 331 10.80 2.88 -5.55
C PRO A 331 9.68 2.63 -6.57
N LEU A 332 9.99 2.76 -7.84
CA LEU A 332 9.09 2.51 -8.96
C LEU A 332 9.13 1.03 -9.39
N PRO A 333 8.10 0.53 -10.09
CA PRO A 333 8.02 -0.87 -10.50
C PRO A 333 9.23 -1.38 -11.27
N GLN A 334 9.78 -0.57 -12.19
CA GLN A 334 10.94 -0.96 -13.02
C GLN A 334 12.22 -1.19 -12.21
N VAL A 335 12.34 -0.65 -11.01
CA VAL A 335 13.50 -0.84 -10.13
C VAL A 335 13.19 -1.69 -8.89
N LEU A 336 12.01 -2.34 -8.85
CA LEU A 336 11.59 -3.20 -7.74
C LEU A 336 12.65 -4.25 -7.37
N ASP A 337 13.25 -4.90 -8.37
CA ASP A 337 14.27 -5.93 -8.13
C ASP A 337 15.57 -5.35 -7.56
N ILE A 338 15.88 -4.09 -7.89
CA ILE A 338 17.00 -3.36 -7.27
C ILE A 338 16.72 -3.13 -5.79
N TYR A 339 15.49 -2.69 -5.45
CA TYR A 339 15.08 -2.50 -4.05
C TYR A 339 15.10 -3.81 -3.27
N ARG A 340 14.60 -4.91 -3.84
CA ARG A 340 14.65 -6.23 -3.21
C ARG A 340 16.08 -6.71 -2.95
N ALA A 341 16.99 -6.44 -3.89
CA ALA A 341 18.40 -6.79 -3.73
C ALA A 341 19.10 -5.93 -2.67
N ALA A 342 18.83 -4.62 -2.64
CA ALA A 342 19.56 -3.66 -1.80
C ALA A 342 18.93 -3.44 -0.43
N ALA A 343 17.59 -3.60 -0.30
CA ALA A 343 16.84 -3.25 0.91
C ALA A 343 15.93 -4.40 1.40
N PRO A 344 16.49 -5.54 1.82
CA PRO A 344 15.71 -6.69 2.30
C PRO A 344 14.90 -6.41 3.57
N SER A 345 15.20 -5.35 4.31
CA SER A 345 14.40 -4.92 5.47
C SER A 345 13.14 -4.14 5.09
N VAL A 346 12.98 -3.76 3.82
CA VAL A 346 11.74 -3.18 3.27
C VAL A 346 10.86 -4.30 2.74
N ASP A 347 9.64 -4.42 3.23
CA ASP A 347 8.76 -5.56 2.90
C ASP A 347 8.10 -5.40 1.52
N PHE A 348 7.82 -4.17 1.06
CA PHE A 348 7.23 -3.87 -0.25
C PHE A 348 7.38 -2.39 -0.64
N ILE A 349 7.10 -2.10 -1.92
CA ILE A 349 6.99 -0.73 -2.45
C ILE A 349 5.51 -0.37 -2.69
N ALA A 350 5.15 0.90 -2.54
CA ALA A 350 3.78 1.38 -2.61
C ALA A 350 3.62 2.60 -3.54
N PRO A 351 2.53 2.71 -4.32
CA PRO A 351 2.30 3.84 -5.21
C PRO A 351 1.54 4.98 -4.52
N ASP A 352 1.92 6.24 -4.82
CA ASP A 352 1.14 7.44 -4.54
C ASP A 352 0.41 7.86 -5.81
N ILE A 353 -0.93 7.65 -5.85
CA ILE A 353 -1.67 7.65 -7.10
C ILE A 353 -2.42 8.97 -7.31
N TYR A 354 -1.81 9.88 -8.06
CA TYR A 354 -2.38 11.19 -8.41
C TYR A 354 -2.76 11.33 -9.89
N ILE A 355 -2.55 10.29 -10.70
CA ILE A 355 -2.89 10.23 -12.13
C ILE A 355 -4.20 9.48 -12.36
N ASP A 356 -4.79 9.67 -13.54
CA ASP A 356 -6.08 9.06 -13.86
C ASP A 356 -5.95 7.60 -14.31
N GLU A 357 -4.77 7.17 -14.74
CA GLU A 357 -4.44 5.80 -15.20
C GLU A 357 -4.35 4.80 -14.02
N PHE A 358 -5.35 4.83 -13.14
CA PHE A 358 -5.38 4.07 -11.89
C PHE A 358 -5.12 2.58 -12.10
N THR A 359 -5.85 1.94 -13.02
CA THR A 359 -5.70 0.50 -13.29
C THR A 359 -4.30 0.14 -13.81
N TRP A 360 -3.70 1.01 -14.63
CA TRP A 360 -2.33 0.80 -15.09
C TRP A 360 -1.34 0.81 -13.92
N VAL A 361 -1.45 1.77 -13.00
CA VAL A 361 -0.60 1.83 -11.80
C VAL A 361 -0.73 0.56 -10.98
N LEU A 362 -1.96 0.10 -10.72
CA LEU A 362 -2.18 -1.11 -9.93
C LEU A 362 -1.56 -2.34 -10.59
N ASN A 363 -1.70 -2.48 -11.91
CA ASN A 363 -1.07 -3.57 -12.66
C ASN A 363 0.46 -3.54 -12.51
N GLU A 364 1.08 -2.36 -12.67
CA GLU A 364 2.53 -2.25 -12.59
C GLU A 364 3.08 -2.53 -11.19
N PHE A 365 2.42 -2.02 -10.14
CA PHE A 365 2.88 -2.24 -8.77
C PHE A 365 2.61 -3.64 -8.22
N THR A 366 1.71 -4.41 -8.82
CA THR A 366 1.44 -5.80 -8.41
C THR A 366 2.22 -6.84 -9.22
N ARG A 367 2.95 -6.41 -10.25
CA ARG A 367 3.86 -7.29 -10.99
C ARG A 367 4.91 -7.89 -10.06
N SER A 368 5.42 -9.06 -10.44
CA SER A 368 6.45 -9.77 -9.67
C SER A 368 6.10 -10.02 -8.20
N GLY A 369 4.79 -10.12 -7.89
CA GLY A 369 4.29 -10.50 -6.56
C GLY A 369 4.46 -9.44 -5.47
N ASN A 370 4.67 -8.16 -5.82
CA ASN A 370 4.62 -7.08 -4.85
C ASN A 370 3.17 -6.90 -4.35
N PRO A 371 2.91 -6.86 -3.03
CA PRO A 371 1.55 -6.68 -2.52
C PRO A 371 1.06 -5.26 -2.77
N LEU A 372 -0.23 -5.09 -3.08
CA LEU A 372 -0.80 -3.76 -3.25
C LEU A 372 -1.12 -3.12 -1.89
N PHE A 373 -0.52 -1.97 -1.67
CA PHE A 373 -0.77 -1.06 -0.58
C PHE A 373 -0.82 0.36 -1.16
N ILE A 374 -1.92 1.08 -0.98
CA ILE A 374 -2.09 2.43 -1.52
C ILE A 374 -2.09 3.41 -0.34
N PRO A 375 -0.90 3.96 0.04
CA PRO A 375 -0.79 4.89 1.16
C PRO A 375 -1.33 6.27 0.82
N GLU A 376 -1.17 6.66 -0.45
CA GLU A 376 -1.66 7.95 -0.95
C GLU A 376 -2.45 7.77 -2.25
N THR A 377 -3.60 8.42 -2.34
CA THR A 377 -4.29 8.59 -3.62
C THR A 377 -4.98 9.95 -3.67
N LYS A 378 -5.05 10.51 -4.90
CA LYS A 378 -5.74 11.76 -5.15
C LYS A 378 -7.21 11.66 -4.72
N PRO A 379 -7.68 12.58 -3.86
CA PRO A 379 -9.10 12.71 -3.57
C PRO A 379 -9.88 13.16 -4.81
N GLY A 380 -11.12 12.67 -4.97
CA GLY A 380 -11.98 13.07 -6.08
C GLY A 380 -13.17 12.16 -6.28
N ARG A 381 -13.94 12.39 -7.33
CA ARG A 381 -15.22 11.73 -7.62
C ARG A 381 -15.14 10.20 -7.82
N ALA A 382 -13.96 9.67 -8.07
CA ALA A 382 -13.75 8.24 -8.28
C ALA A 382 -13.17 7.52 -7.04
N THR A 383 -12.85 8.24 -5.96
CA THR A 383 -12.11 7.69 -4.83
C THR A 383 -12.84 6.53 -4.18
N ALA A 384 -14.13 6.68 -3.89
CA ALA A 384 -14.98 5.63 -3.34
C ALA A 384 -15.04 4.38 -4.24
N SER A 385 -15.21 4.58 -5.56
CA SER A 385 -15.25 3.49 -6.54
C SER A 385 -13.90 2.76 -6.65
N ARG A 386 -12.80 3.51 -6.63
CA ARG A 386 -11.43 2.98 -6.66
C ARG A 386 -11.11 2.12 -5.44
N ALA A 387 -11.67 2.44 -4.26
CA ALA A 387 -11.49 1.63 -3.05
C ALA A 387 -12.06 0.21 -3.22
N PHE A 388 -13.30 0.07 -3.70
CA PHE A 388 -13.88 -1.25 -3.99
C PHE A 388 -13.04 -2.05 -4.98
N TYR A 389 -12.57 -1.38 -6.04
CA TYR A 389 -11.75 -2.01 -7.06
C TYR A 389 -10.40 -2.49 -6.54
N ALA A 390 -9.71 -1.66 -5.76
CA ALA A 390 -8.42 -2.02 -5.18
C ALA A 390 -8.53 -3.24 -4.24
N PHE A 391 -9.48 -3.22 -3.32
CA PHE A 391 -9.69 -4.35 -2.40
C PHE A 391 -10.19 -5.61 -3.12
N GLY A 392 -11.14 -5.46 -4.04
CA GLY A 392 -11.79 -6.60 -4.70
C GLY A 392 -10.97 -7.25 -5.80
N GLN A 393 -10.28 -6.45 -6.62
CA GLN A 393 -9.55 -6.95 -7.79
C GLN A 393 -8.09 -7.27 -7.49
N TYR A 394 -7.43 -6.46 -6.68
CA TYR A 394 -5.98 -6.58 -6.45
C TYR A 394 -5.63 -7.08 -5.05
N ASN A 395 -6.64 -7.45 -4.24
CA ASN A 395 -6.42 -7.86 -2.85
C ASN A 395 -5.61 -6.82 -2.05
N ALA A 396 -5.82 -5.53 -2.30
CA ALA A 396 -5.13 -4.47 -1.60
C ALA A 396 -5.23 -4.65 -0.08
N SER A 397 -4.16 -4.40 0.64
CA SER A 397 -4.16 -4.42 2.10
C SER A 397 -4.50 -3.06 2.71
N CYS A 398 -4.36 -1.98 1.92
CA CYS A 398 -4.67 -0.60 2.31
C CYS A 398 -5.19 0.21 1.12
N PHE A 399 -6.08 1.16 1.44
CA PHE A 399 -6.48 2.24 0.55
C PHE A 399 -6.63 3.51 1.39
N ALA A 400 -5.80 4.54 1.08
CA ALA A 400 -5.76 5.78 1.84
C ALA A 400 -5.74 7.01 0.92
N PRO A 401 -6.80 7.82 0.89
CA PRO A 401 -6.74 9.13 0.26
C PRO A 401 -5.89 10.10 1.09
N PHE A 402 -5.09 10.92 0.39
CA PHE A 402 -4.24 11.96 1.00
C PHE A 402 -5.06 13.18 1.43
N GLY A 403 -4.66 13.82 2.52
CA GLY A 403 -5.30 15.03 3.03
C GLY A 403 -6.71 14.80 3.52
N ILE A 404 -7.00 13.61 4.06
CA ILE A 404 -8.33 13.18 4.53
C ILE A 404 -8.88 14.08 5.65
N ASP A 405 -8.03 14.82 6.34
CA ASP A 405 -8.36 15.79 7.37
C ASP A 405 -8.89 17.14 6.82
N ASN A 406 -8.77 17.38 5.51
CA ASN A 406 -9.34 18.56 4.85
C ASN A 406 -10.84 18.34 4.54
N GLU A 407 -11.68 19.29 4.93
CA GLU A 407 -13.14 19.18 4.75
C GLU A 407 -13.62 19.47 3.31
N GLN A 408 -12.78 20.10 2.47
CA GLN A 408 -13.21 20.61 1.15
C GLN A 408 -13.40 19.53 0.08
N TRP A 409 -12.94 18.31 0.27
CA TRP A 409 -12.91 17.36 -0.80
C TRP A 409 -13.94 16.23 -0.79
N ALA A 410 -14.81 16.21 0.20
CA ALA A 410 -15.83 15.18 0.34
C ALA A 410 -17.20 15.54 -0.26
N VAL A 411 -17.38 16.73 -0.86
CA VAL A 411 -18.71 17.31 -1.14
C VAL A 411 -19.59 16.49 -2.11
N ASN A 412 -19.03 15.53 -2.86
CA ASN A 412 -19.82 14.68 -3.77
C ASN A 412 -19.27 13.25 -3.93
N ASP A 413 -18.38 12.82 -3.06
CA ASP A 413 -17.84 11.45 -3.08
C ASP A 413 -18.43 10.67 -1.90
N PRO A 414 -19.07 9.51 -2.10
CA PRO A 414 -19.66 8.71 -1.02
C PRO A 414 -18.59 7.90 -0.25
N LEU A 415 -17.40 8.48 -0.01
CA LEU A 415 -16.29 7.78 0.62
C LEU A 415 -16.63 7.31 2.03
N ASP A 416 -17.29 8.16 2.84
CA ASP A 416 -17.65 7.81 4.22
C ASP A 416 -18.65 6.63 4.25
N GLU A 417 -19.62 6.60 3.32
CA GLU A 417 -20.55 5.47 3.16
C GLU A 417 -19.83 4.21 2.65
N THR A 418 -18.95 4.38 1.67
CA THR A 418 -18.14 3.30 1.12
C THR A 418 -17.25 2.68 2.20
N TYR A 419 -16.64 3.49 3.05
CA TYR A 419 -15.80 3.02 4.14
C TYR A 419 -16.62 2.29 5.21
N ALA A 420 -17.84 2.76 5.51
CA ALA A 420 -18.76 2.02 6.39
C ALA A 420 -19.10 0.62 5.82
N VAL A 421 -19.38 0.54 4.51
CA VAL A 421 -19.63 -0.74 3.82
C VAL A 421 -18.38 -1.63 3.81
N LEU A 422 -17.22 -1.09 3.47
CA LEU A 422 -15.96 -1.85 3.46
C LEU A 422 -15.56 -2.34 4.85
N GLN A 423 -15.78 -1.54 5.92
CA GLN A 423 -15.59 -2.01 7.29
C GLN A 423 -16.53 -3.18 7.62
N ASN A 424 -17.79 -3.07 7.23
CA ASN A 424 -18.78 -4.12 7.44
C ASN A 424 -18.39 -5.42 6.72
N LEU A 425 -17.81 -5.30 5.51
CA LEU A 425 -17.36 -6.43 4.69
C LEU A 425 -15.94 -6.91 5.01
N SER A 426 -15.15 -6.18 5.81
CA SER A 426 -13.74 -6.51 6.05
C SER A 426 -13.47 -7.96 6.44
N PRO A 427 -14.24 -8.60 7.35
CA PRO A 427 -14.02 -10.01 7.67
C PRO A 427 -14.20 -10.94 6.46
N LEU A 428 -15.19 -10.65 5.61
CA LEU A 428 -15.47 -11.42 4.42
C LEU A 428 -14.40 -11.19 3.35
N ILE A 429 -14.01 -9.93 3.11
CA ILE A 429 -12.92 -9.58 2.20
C ILE A 429 -11.63 -10.32 2.60
N LEU A 430 -11.22 -10.24 3.86
CA LEU A 430 -10.04 -10.93 4.40
C LEU A 430 -10.14 -12.45 4.25
N GLN A 431 -11.34 -13.02 4.39
CA GLN A 431 -11.57 -14.44 4.18
C GLN A 431 -11.35 -14.85 2.72
N HIS A 432 -11.70 -13.99 1.75
CA HIS A 432 -11.71 -14.29 0.31
C HIS A 432 -10.48 -13.78 -0.46
N GLN A 433 -9.71 -12.86 0.12
CA GLN A 433 -8.46 -12.38 -0.50
C GLN A 433 -7.53 -13.54 -0.88
N GLY A 434 -6.96 -13.47 -2.08
CA GLY A 434 -6.01 -14.45 -2.60
C GLY A 434 -6.58 -15.80 -3.02
N LYS A 435 -7.90 -16.02 -2.90
CA LYS A 435 -8.56 -17.31 -3.20
C LYS A 435 -9.25 -17.38 -4.57
N GLY A 436 -9.27 -16.29 -5.32
CA GLY A 436 -9.93 -16.25 -6.64
C GLY A 436 -11.46 -16.21 -6.58
N THR A 437 -12.06 -16.06 -5.39
CA THR A 437 -13.51 -16.04 -5.16
C THR A 437 -14.08 -14.62 -4.98
N MET A 438 -13.30 -13.61 -5.32
CA MET A 438 -13.66 -12.21 -5.22
C MET A 438 -13.20 -11.46 -6.46
N ARG A 439 -13.99 -10.44 -6.86
CA ARG A 439 -13.67 -9.52 -7.96
C ARG A 439 -14.02 -8.09 -7.56
N GLY A 440 -13.16 -7.16 -7.95
CA GLY A 440 -13.45 -5.73 -7.95
C GLY A 440 -13.88 -5.28 -9.34
N VAL A 441 -14.82 -4.37 -9.40
CA VAL A 441 -15.32 -3.75 -10.63
C VAL A 441 -15.10 -2.25 -10.57
N LEU A 442 -14.62 -1.69 -11.68
CA LEU A 442 -14.50 -0.24 -11.86
C LEU A 442 -14.91 0.07 -13.31
N VAL A 443 -15.99 0.80 -13.48
CA VAL A 443 -16.52 1.23 -14.77
C VAL A 443 -16.77 2.72 -14.79
N ASP A 444 -16.60 3.32 -15.95
CA ASP A 444 -16.81 4.76 -16.18
C ASP A 444 -17.43 5.00 -17.55
N THR A 445 -17.62 6.26 -17.90
CA THR A 445 -18.22 6.65 -19.20
C THR A 445 -17.36 6.26 -20.40
N ALA A 446 -16.04 6.12 -20.24
CA ALA A 446 -15.13 5.69 -21.32
C ALA A 446 -15.11 4.16 -21.45
N SER A 447 -15.28 3.46 -20.33
CA SER A 447 -15.32 1.99 -20.25
C SER A 447 -16.53 1.54 -19.42
N PRO A 448 -17.76 1.65 -19.99
CA PRO A 448 -19.00 1.50 -19.22
C PRO A 448 -19.36 0.05 -18.88
N VAL A 449 -18.62 -0.92 -19.40
CA VAL A 449 -18.91 -2.35 -19.21
C VAL A 449 -17.63 -3.11 -18.91
N GLN A 450 -17.66 -3.91 -17.84
CA GLN A 450 -16.60 -4.86 -17.50
C GLN A 450 -17.16 -6.28 -17.52
N ARG A 451 -16.43 -7.24 -18.16
CA ARG A 451 -16.79 -8.64 -18.25
C ARG A 451 -15.73 -9.53 -17.64
N PHE A 452 -16.13 -10.52 -16.87
CA PHE A 452 -15.24 -11.47 -16.22
C PHE A 452 -15.97 -12.75 -15.83
N GLU A 453 -15.20 -13.72 -15.34
CA GLU A 453 -15.72 -14.97 -14.82
C GLU A 453 -15.48 -15.09 -13.32
N LEU A 454 -16.44 -15.68 -12.61
CA LEU A 454 -16.33 -16.01 -11.20
C LEU A 454 -17.13 -17.29 -10.90
N GLY A 455 -16.44 -18.34 -10.43
CA GLY A 455 -17.03 -19.67 -10.26
C GLY A 455 -17.61 -20.18 -11.59
N ASP A 456 -18.86 -20.62 -11.58
CA ASP A 456 -19.57 -21.16 -12.75
C ASP A 456 -20.34 -20.09 -13.55
N TYR A 457 -20.04 -18.81 -13.30
CA TYR A 457 -20.74 -17.68 -13.90
C TYR A 457 -19.83 -16.82 -14.76
N ARG A 458 -20.39 -16.37 -15.90
CA ARG A 458 -19.93 -15.17 -16.61
C ARG A 458 -20.68 -13.99 -16.07
N ILE A 459 -19.99 -12.90 -15.79
CA ILE A 459 -20.56 -11.71 -15.17
C ILE A 459 -20.28 -10.51 -16.07
N GLU A 460 -21.31 -9.72 -16.31
CA GLU A 460 -21.22 -8.41 -16.95
C GLU A 460 -21.67 -7.35 -15.94
N ALA A 461 -20.79 -6.40 -15.66
CA ALA A 461 -21.07 -5.25 -14.82
C ALA A 461 -21.14 -4.00 -15.70
N LYS A 462 -22.24 -3.26 -15.64
CA LYS A 462 -22.53 -2.12 -16.50
C LYS A 462 -22.79 -0.87 -15.68
N LEU A 463 -22.17 0.23 -16.09
CA LEU A 463 -22.39 1.54 -15.47
C LEU A 463 -23.87 1.96 -15.59
N SER A 464 -24.47 2.35 -14.47
CA SER A 464 -25.76 3.02 -14.48
C SER A 464 -25.61 4.46 -15.00
N TRP A 465 -26.63 4.97 -15.71
CA TRP A 465 -26.68 6.33 -16.23
C TRP A 465 -26.64 7.42 -15.14
N GLU A 466 -26.82 7.07 -13.87
CA GLU A 466 -26.92 7.99 -12.76
C GLU A 466 -25.57 8.61 -12.34
N LYS A 467 -24.44 7.99 -12.68
CA LYS A 467 -23.10 8.46 -12.28
C LYS A 467 -22.05 8.27 -13.39
N PRO A 468 -21.02 9.12 -13.42
CA PRO A 468 -19.96 9.03 -14.45
C PRO A 468 -18.94 7.91 -14.17
N VAL A 469 -18.88 7.40 -12.94
CA VAL A 469 -17.99 6.31 -12.50
C VAL A 469 -18.67 5.51 -11.40
N ALA A 470 -18.48 4.21 -11.42
CA ALA A 470 -19.01 3.29 -10.41
C ALA A 470 -18.00 2.22 -10.04
N GLY A 471 -18.03 1.80 -8.78
CA GLY A 471 -17.21 0.73 -8.24
C GLY A 471 -18.06 -0.26 -7.44
N ALA A 472 -17.67 -1.53 -7.53
CA ALA A 472 -18.30 -2.60 -6.76
C ALA A 472 -17.30 -3.69 -6.38
N ILE A 473 -17.64 -4.46 -5.35
CA ILE A 473 -16.99 -5.70 -4.99
C ILE A 473 -18.01 -6.83 -5.06
N ILE A 474 -17.62 -7.95 -5.66
CA ILE A 474 -18.44 -9.16 -5.81
C ILE A 474 -17.68 -10.31 -5.16
N ILE A 475 -18.31 -10.97 -4.20
CA ILE A 475 -17.71 -12.06 -3.42
C ILE A 475 -18.61 -13.28 -3.53
N GLN A 476 -18.08 -14.37 -4.05
CA GLN A 476 -18.78 -15.65 -4.11
C GLN A 476 -18.69 -16.35 -2.75
N THR A 477 -19.82 -16.49 -2.05
CA THR A 477 -19.93 -17.08 -0.71
C THR A 477 -20.41 -18.53 -0.74
N GLY A 478 -20.96 -18.97 -1.86
CA GLY A 478 -21.40 -20.34 -2.12
C GLY A 478 -21.40 -20.63 -3.61
N PRO A 479 -21.69 -21.87 -4.05
CA PRO A 479 -21.71 -22.20 -5.47
C PRO A 479 -22.60 -21.28 -6.31
N ASN A 480 -23.78 -20.93 -5.77
CA ASN A 480 -24.78 -20.08 -6.43
C ASN A 480 -25.12 -18.83 -5.59
N GLU A 481 -24.27 -18.45 -4.64
CA GLU A 481 -24.54 -17.35 -3.71
C GLU A 481 -23.42 -16.32 -3.76
N PHE A 482 -23.80 -15.04 -3.80
CA PHE A 482 -22.87 -13.92 -3.91
C PHE A 482 -23.25 -12.78 -2.96
N ILE A 483 -22.25 -12.10 -2.43
CA ILE A 483 -22.37 -10.77 -1.83
C ILE A 483 -21.88 -9.77 -2.87
N VAL A 484 -22.69 -8.76 -3.13
CA VAL A 484 -22.40 -7.66 -4.05
C VAL A 484 -22.52 -6.35 -3.28
N ALA A 485 -21.49 -5.50 -3.32
CA ALA A 485 -21.54 -4.20 -2.66
C ALA A 485 -20.94 -3.11 -3.54
N GLY A 486 -21.58 -1.96 -3.57
CA GLY A 486 -21.20 -0.82 -4.39
C GLY A 486 -22.35 0.13 -4.65
N SER A 487 -22.26 0.91 -5.71
CA SER A 487 -23.30 1.85 -6.15
C SER A 487 -23.32 2.05 -7.65
N ALA A 488 -24.46 2.51 -8.21
CA ALA A 488 -24.63 2.96 -9.60
C ALA A 488 -24.21 1.92 -10.66
N MET A 489 -24.62 0.65 -10.49
CA MET A 489 -24.19 -0.42 -11.36
C MET A 489 -25.28 -1.48 -11.55
N ASP A 490 -25.49 -1.91 -12.78
CA ASP A 490 -26.26 -3.10 -13.13
C ASP A 490 -25.31 -4.28 -13.28
N ILE A 491 -25.59 -5.40 -12.62
CA ILE A 491 -24.73 -6.60 -12.66
C ILE A 491 -25.54 -7.78 -13.15
N PHE A 492 -25.07 -8.38 -14.24
CA PHE A 492 -25.73 -9.49 -14.91
C PHE A 492 -24.90 -10.76 -14.78
N PHE A 493 -25.53 -11.81 -14.33
CA PHE A 493 -24.95 -13.14 -14.24
C PHE A 493 -25.51 -14.03 -15.36
N PHE A 494 -24.64 -14.87 -15.92
CA PHE A 494 -24.97 -15.86 -16.94
C PHE A 494 -24.30 -17.19 -16.55
N SER A 495 -24.99 -18.30 -16.74
CA SER A 495 -24.36 -19.63 -16.62
C SER A 495 -23.21 -19.78 -17.63
N LYS A 496 -22.10 -20.37 -17.22
CA LYS A 496 -21.06 -20.84 -18.16
C LYS A 496 -21.54 -22.01 -19.02
N ASP A 497 -22.40 -22.85 -18.45
CA ASP A 497 -23.09 -23.88 -19.20
C ASP A 497 -24.25 -23.23 -20.01
N VAL A 498 -24.02 -23.09 -21.31
CA VAL A 498 -24.98 -22.44 -22.24
C VAL A 498 -26.30 -23.21 -22.40
N SER A 499 -26.36 -24.48 -21.97
CA SER A 499 -27.58 -25.29 -21.96
C SER A 499 -28.47 -24.99 -20.76
N MET A 500 -27.95 -24.27 -19.76
CA MET A 500 -28.64 -23.92 -18.52
C MET A 500 -28.98 -22.44 -18.49
N ARG A 501 -30.16 -22.13 -18.03
CA ARG A 501 -30.60 -20.79 -17.64
C ARG A 501 -30.50 -20.64 -16.14
N ILE A 502 -30.37 -19.39 -15.68
CA ILE A 502 -30.38 -19.06 -14.25
C ILE A 502 -31.54 -18.10 -13.95
N GLY A 503 -32.16 -18.30 -12.81
CA GLY A 503 -33.15 -17.38 -12.23
C GLY A 503 -32.71 -16.91 -10.87
N VAL A 504 -33.20 -15.75 -10.46
CA VAL A 504 -32.99 -15.23 -9.08
C VAL A 504 -33.84 -16.04 -8.11
N ASP A 505 -33.21 -16.66 -7.13
CA ASP A 505 -33.87 -17.29 -6.00
C ASP A 505 -34.22 -16.24 -4.95
N ILE A 506 -33.20 -15.61 -4.38
CA ILE A 506 -33.35 -14.60 -3.32
C ILE A 506 -32.38 -13.44 -3.59
N THR A 507 -32.88 -12.21 -3.48
CA THR A 507 -32.04 -11.02 -3.34
C THR A 507 -32.46 -10.23 -2.11
N ASP A 508 -31.57 -10.06 -1.16
CA ASP A 508 -31.78 -9.27 0.05
C ASP A 508 -30.77 -8.13 0.14
N GLU A 509 -31.22 -6.93 0.45
CA GLU A 509 -30.37 -5.86 0.94
C GLU A 509 -30.20 -6.00 2.47
N GLY A 510 -28.97 -5.83 2.96
CA GLY A 510 -28.71 -6.03 4.39
C GLY A 510 -27.29 -5.65 4.80
N ILE A 511 -26.93 -6.06 6.00
CA ILE A 511 -25.60 -5.82 6.60
C ILE A 511 -25.12 -7.06 7.36
N PHE A 512 -23.82 -7.12 7.63
CA PHE A 512 -23.27 -8.11 8.57
C PHE A 512 -23.30 -7.54 10.01
N ARG A 513 -23.87 -8.30 10.96
CA ARG A 513 -23.78 -8.02 12.40
C ARG A 513 -23.13 -9.22 13.09
N ASN A 514 -22.01 -9.00 13.78
CA ASN A 514 -21.25 -10.06 14.44
C ASN A 514 -20.92 -11.23 13.50
N GLY A 515 -20.52 -10.91 12.25
CA GLY A 515 -20.18 -11.90 11.21
C GLY A 515 -21.36 -12.66 10.59
N LYS A 516 -22.61 -12.35 10.97
CA LYS A 516 -23.82 -12.96 10.43
C LYS A 516 -24.56 -11.98 9.53
N TRP A 517 -25.06 -12.47 8.38
CA TRP A 517 -25.92 -11.70 7.50
C TRP A 517 -27.25 -11.37 8.17
N VAL A 518 -27.67 -10.13 8.09
CA VAL A 518 -28.98 -9.65 8.58
C VAL A 518 -29.65 -8.95 7.41
N ALA A 519 -30.64 -9.61 6.81
CA ALA A 519 -31.47 -9.04 5.76
C ALA A 519 -32.32 -7.90 6.36
N GLN A 520 -32.35 -6.77 5.66
CA GLN A 520 -33.17 -5.62 6.00
C GLN A 520 -34.44 -5.55 5.15
N ARG A 521 -34.32 -5.90 3.86
CA ARG A 521 -35.44 -6.02 2.95
C ARG A 521 -35.18 -6.97 1.78
N ARG A 522 -36.25 -7.55 1.23
CA ARG A 522 -36.23 -8.36 0.01
C ARG A 522 -36.33 -7.46 -1.23
N LEU A 523 -35.50 -7.76 -2.26
CA LEU A 523 -35.37 -6.98 -3.49
C LEU A 523 -35.76 -7.76 -4.76
N ASN A 524 -36.72 -8.68 -4.68
CA ASN A 524 -37.10 -9.48 -5.86
C ASN A 524 -38.08 -8.76 -6.82
N GLY A 525 -38.13 -7.43 -6.79
CA GLY A 525 -38.92 -6.57 -7.66
C GLY A 525 -38.09 -5.88 -8.76
N ASP A 526 -38.37 -4.61 -9.02
CA ASP A 526 -37.70 -3.81 -10.05
C ASP A 526 -36.21 -3.52 -9.74
N GLU A 527 -35.75 -3.81 -8.52
CA GLU A 527 -34.36 -3.70 -8.08
C GLU A 527 -33.47 -4.85 -8.57
N VAL A 528 -34.07 -5.83 -9.27
CA VAL A 528 -33.37 -7.01 -9.79
C VAL A 528 -33.72 -7.20 -11.27
N HIS A 529 -32.72 -7.45 -12.09
CA HIS A 529 -32.92 -7.90 -13.46
C HIS A 529 -33.32 -9.36 -13.44
N ALA A 530 -34.60 -9.66 -13.70
CA ALA A 530 -35.14 -11.01 -13.77
C ALA A 530 -35.29 -11.52 -15.21
N SER A 531 -34.81 -10.76 -16.21
CA SER A 531 -34.93 -11.11 -17.63
C SER A 531 -33.97 -12.24 -18.00
N THR A 532 -34.50 -13.22 -18.72
CA THR A 532 -33.76 -14.40 -19.15
C THR A 532 -32.90 -14.21 -20.40
N TRP A 533 -33.07 -13.11 -21.13
CA TRP A 533 -32.36 -12.84 -22.39
C TRP A 533 -31.09 -12.00 -22.19
N ASP A 534 -31.15 -11.03 -21.28
CA ASP A 534 -30.07 -10.05 -21.02
C ASP A 534 -29.27 -10.35 -19.76
N GLY A 535 -29.40 -11.59 -19.21
CA GLY A 535 -28.83 -11.96 -17.93
C GLY A 535 -29.75 -11.65 -16.76
N THR A 536 -29.36 -12.08 -15.56
CA THR A 536 -30.12 -11.85 -14.32
C THR A 536 -29.16 -11.43 -13.20
N GLY A 537 -29.61 -10.55 -12.32
CA GLY A 537 -28.76 -10.11 -11.18
C GLY A 537 -29.19 -8.79 -10.55
N PRO A 538 -28.40 -8.31 -9.59
CA PRO A 538 -28.77 -7.15 -8.78
C PRO A 538 -28.53 -5.84 -9.52
N ARG A 539 -29.34 -4.85 -9.16
CA ARG A 539 -29.16 -3.45 -9.53
C ARG A 539 -28.69 -2.67 -8.29
N LEU A 540 -27.50 -2.10 -8.35
CA LEU A 540 -26.97 -1.25 -7.30
C LEU A 540 -27.44 0.19 -7.53
N PRO A 541 -28.09 0.84 -6.54
CA PRO A 541 -28.64 2.17 -6.71
C PRO A 541 -27.56 3.25 -6.83
N GLY A 542 -27.86 4.35 -7.53
CA GLY A 542 -26.95 5.47 -7.70
C GLY A 542 -26.90 6.44 -6.53
N ASN A 543 -27.92 6.45 -5.70
CA ASN A 543 -28.08 7.43 -4.62
C ASN A 543 -27.53 6.98 -3.25
N LYS A 544 -27.06 5.74 -3.13
CA LYS A 544 -26.42 5.18 -1.91
C LYS A 544 -25.47 4.06 -2.24
N VAL A 545 -24.59 3.74 -1.30
CA VAL A 545 -23.78 2.52 -1.32
C VAL A 545 -24.56 1.41 -0.59
N SER A 546 -24.72 0.25 -1.22
CA SER A 546 -25.50 -0.86 -0.64
C SER A 546 -24.74 -2.17 -0.63
N ILE A 547 -25.14 -3.08 0.27
CA ILE A 547 -24.70 -4.47 0.29
C ILE A 547 -25.92 -5.33 -0.03
N GLN A 548 -25.82 -6.18 -1.06
CA GLN A 548 -26.85 -7.10 -1.46
C GLN A 548 -26.31 -8.52 -1.42
N LYS A 549 -27.12 -9.44 -0.92
CA LYS A 549 -26.90 -10.88 -0.99
C LYS A 549 -27.83 -11.45 -2.02
N ILE A 550 -27.28 -12.15 -3.03
CA ILE A 550 -28.08 -12.77 -4.09
C ILE A 550 -27.77 -14.24 -4.21
N SER A 551 -28.80 -15.04 -4.44
CA SER A 551 -28.67 -16.46 -4.80
C SER A 551 -29.46 -16.78 -6.09
N PHE A 552 -28.99 -17.80 -6.78
CA PHE A 552 -29.53 -18.23 -8.05
C PHE A 552 -29.95 -19.71 -8.02
N TYR A 553 -30.93 -20.04 -8.85
CA TYR A 553 -31.25 -21.42 -9.24
C TYR A 553 -31.08 -21.61 -10.75
N SER A 554 -30.82 -22.84 -11.16
CA SER A 554 -30.63 -23.17 -12.57
C SER A 554 -31.79 -24.02 -13.10
N TYR A 555 -32.15 -23.81 -14.37
CA TYR A 555 -33.17 -24.56 -15.07
C TYR A 555 -32.83 -24.69 -16.56
N LYS A 556 -33.50 -25.64 -17.26
CA LYS A 556 -33.34 -25.88 -18.70
C LYS A 556 -34.41 -25.16 -19.50
#